data_b63e986b8830bf8cedea5f7080b34aaa
#
_entry.id   b63e986b8830bf8cedea5f7080b34aaa
#
_cell.length_a   1.000
_cell.length_b   1.000
_cell.length_c   1.000
_cell.angle_alpha   90.00
_cell.angle_beta   90.00
_cell.angle_gamma   90.00
#
_symmetry.space_group_name_H-M   'P 1'
#
loop_
_entity.id
_entity.type
_entity.pdbx_description
1 polymer ?
#
loop_
_entity_poly.entity_id
_entity_poly.type
_entity_poly.pdbx_seq_one_letter_code
_entity_poly.pdbx_strand_id
1 'polypeptide(L)'
;MNPCRCGYYPNRDKCRCTTADIKRYLAKISEPLLDRMDLCVETGLPEFSLYEKKGETSKQIRERVERTHRIQKKRYRKENFSYNSELTPQAMKKYCVMGTAEKELLEFLFHEEQMSARRLCRIVRVSRTIADLEKSDTILESHITEAVRFRSVDRKYWGVETI
;
A
#
# COMPACT_ATOMS: atom_id res chain seq x y z
N MET A 1 11.57 9.37 0.83
CA MET A 1 11.66 10.83 0.99
C MET A 1 11.41 11.16 2.46
N ASN A 2 12.10 12.15 3.04
CA ASN A 2 11.79 12.61 4.39
C ASN A 2 10.49 13.46 4.41
N PRO A 3 9.79 13.57 5.55
CA PRO A 3 8.57 14.39 5.64
C PRO A 3 8.83 15.89 5.68
N CYS A 4 10.07 16.34 5.88
CA CYS A 4 10.47 17.75 5.81
C CYS A 4 11.93 17.90 5.45
N ARG A 5 12.39 19.14 5.21
CA ARG A 5 13.78 19.44 4.81
C ARG A 5 14.83 19.01 5.84
N CYS A 6 14.54 19.14 7.14
CA CYS A 6 15.47 18.72 8.20
C CYS A 6 15.36 17.22 8.54
N GLY A 7 14.32 16.51 8.08
CA GLY A 7 14.13 15.07 8.28
C GLY A 7 13.46 14.67 9.60
N TYR A 8 13.21 15.60 10.53
CA TYR A 8 12.75 15.27 11.86
C TYR A 8 11.23 15.36 12.09
N TYR A 9 10.46 15.97 11.17
CA TYR A 9 9.01 15.98 11.31
C TYR A 9 8.45 14.54 11.29
N PRO A 10 7.48 14.18 12.15
CA PRO A 10 6.65 15.02 13.01
C PRO A 10 7.23 15.35 14.40
N ASN A 11 8.44 14.90 14.75
CA ASN A 11 9.06 15.22 16.04
C ASN A 11 9.37 16.72 16.14
N ARG A 12 8.52 17.48 16.83
CA ARG A 12 8.64 18.93 16.94
C ARG A 12 9.81 19.38 17.81
N ASP A 13 10.32 18.56 18.71
CA ASP A 13 11.48 18.91 19.56
C ASP A 13 12.76 19.00 18.72
N LYS A 14 12.86 18.19 17.67
CA LYS A 14 14.01 18.15 16.76
C LYS A 14 13.79 18.90 15.46
N CYS A 15 12.52 19.03 15.04
CA CYS A 15 12.17 19.66 13.78
C CYS A 15 12.14 21.19 13.90
N ARG A 16 13.01 21.88 13.18
CA ARG A 16 13.08 23.36 13.12
C ARG A 16 12.34 23.95 11.92
N CYS A 17 11.67 23.13 11.12
CA CYS A 17 10.93 23.61 9.96
C CYS A 17 9.61 24.24 10.40
N THR A 18 9.27 25.39 9.79
CA THR A 18 7.94 25.96 9.94
C THR A 18 6.89 25.11 9.23
N THR A 19 5.63 25.30 9.57
CA THR A 19 4.52 24.65 8.86
C THR A 19 4.55 24.95 7.36
N ALA A 20 4.85 26.19 6.99
CA ALA A 20 4.98 26.59 5.59
C ALA A 20 6.14 25.86 4.86
N ASP A 21 7.26 25.64 5.55
CA ASP A 21 8.39 24.89 4.98
C ASP A 21 8.04 23.41 4.75
N ILE A 22 7.31 22.80 5.69
CA ILE A 22 6.84 21.42 5.60
C ILE A 22 5.88 21.29 4.41
N LYS A 23 4.86 22.16 4.33
CA LYS A 23 3.91 22.19 3.20
C LYS A 23 4.61 22.31 1.86
N ARG A 24 5.54 23.27 1.73
CA ARG A 24 6.31 23.49 0.50
C ARG A 24 7.19 22.29 0.15
N TYR A 25 7.73 21.61 1.13
CA TYR A 25 8.56 20.43 0.91
C TYR A 25 7.72 19.22 0.45
N LEU A 26 6.59 18.97 1.09
CA LEU A 26 5.68 17.89 0.73
C LEU A 26 5.02 18.13 -0.63
N ALA A 27 4.71 19.38 -0.99
CA ALA A 27 4.15 19.77 -2.28
C ALA A 27 5.04 19.43 -3.50
N LYS A 28 6.31 19.03 -3.27
CA LYS A 28 7.17 18.50 -4.35
C LYS A 28 6.66 17.17 -4.92
N ILE A 29 5.89 16.43 -4.13
CA ILE A 29 5.16 15.25 -4.60
C ILE A 29 3.70 15.66 -4.74
N SER A 30 3.22 15.73 -5.96
CA SER A 30 1.84 16.09 -6.23
C SER A 30 0.88 14.95 -5.87
N GLU A 31 -0.34 15.31 -5.50
CA GLU A 31 -1.41 14.33 -5.20
C GLU A 31 -1.65 13.35 -6.37
N PRO A 32 -1.68 13.77 -7.66
CA PRO A 32 -1.76 12.84 -8.78
C PRO A 32 -0.59 11.86 -8.86
N LEU A 33 0.59 12.20 -8.34
CA LEU A 33 1.72 11.27 -8.28
C LEU A 33 1.54 10.27 -7.14
N LEU A 34 1.09 10.73 -5.96
CA LEU A 34 0.74 9.85 -4.85
C LEU A 34 -0.33 8.84 -5.26
N ASP A 35 -1.37 9.30 -5.97
CA ASP A 35 -2.40 8.43 -6.52
C ASP A 35 -1.88 7.34 -7.48
N ARG A 36 -0.68 7.50 -8.01
CA ARG A 36 -0.02 6.51 -8.87
C ARG A 36 0.88 5.53 -8.11
N MET A 37 1.19 5.79 -6.86
CA MET A 37 1.95 4.87 -6.02
C MET A 37 1.03 3.79 -5.46
N ASP A 38 1.45 2.52 -5.51
CA ASP A 38 0.66 1.42 -4.96
C ASP A 38 0.87 1.28 -3.46
N LEU A 39 2.10 1.50 -2.99
CA LEU A 39 2.50 1.34 -1.59
C LEU A 39 3.27 2.58 -1.12
N CYS A 40 2.92 3.07 0.06
CA CYS A 40 3.68 4.08 0.80
C CYS A 40 4.03 3.53 2.18
N VAL A 41 5.30 3.50 2.51
CA VAL A 41 5.80 2.91 3.76
C VAL A 41 6.61 3.95 4.52
N GLU A 42 6.31 4.10 5.81
CA GLU A 42 7.11 4.89 6.72
C GLU A 42 8.19 4.02 7.36
N THR A 43 9.44 4.43 7.24
CA THR A 43 10.57 3.76 7.90
C THR A 43 11.02 4.59 9.09
N GLY A 44 10.97 4.01 10.28
CA GLY A 44 11.53 4.61 11.50
C GLY A 44 13.02 4.35 11.65
N LEU A 45 13.62 4.95 12.68
CA LEU A 45 14.96 4.58 13.10
C LEU A 45 14.92 3.17 13.67
N PRO A 46 15.80 2.25 13.23
CA PRO A 46 15.84 0.91 13.78
C PRO A 46 16.27 0.96 15.25
N GLU A 47 15.64 0.13 16.07
CA GLU A 47 16.12 -0.11 17.42
C GLU A 47 17.48 -0.82 17.37
N PHE A 48 18.38 -0.48 18.29
CA PHE A 48 19.73 -1.09 18.36
C PHE A 48 19.67 -2.63 18.42
N SER A 49 18.68 -3.16 19.13
CA SER A 49 18.40 -4.61 19.21
C SER A 49 18.19 -5.31 17.87
N LEU A 50 17.78 -4.56 16.84
CA LEU A 50 17.57 -5.12 15.48
C LEU A 50 18.89 -5.41 14.75
N TYR A 51 19.99 -4.77 15.13
CA TYR A 51 21.32 -5.05 14.54
C TYR A 51 21.82 -6.46 14.86
N GLU A 52 21.38 -7.04 15.99
CA GLU A 52 21.76 -8.38 16.42
C GLU A 52 20.85 -9.48 15.83
N LYS A 53 19.66 -9.10 15.33
CA LYS A 53 18.70 -10.06 14.77
C LYS A 53 18.99 -10.29 13.30
N LYS A 54 19.23 -11.55 12.93
CA LYS A 54 19.28 -11.95 11.52
C LYS A 54 17.88 -11.86 10.94
N GLY A 55 17.67 -10.94 10.00
CA GLY A 55 16.44 -10.87 9.20
C GLY A 55 16.32 -12.01 8.19
N GLU A 56 15.21 -12.03 7.45
CA GLU A 56 15.05 -12.96 6.33
C GLU A 56 16.13 -12.75 5.29
N THR A 57 16.64 -13.85 4.74
CA THR A 57 17.60 -13.78 3.64
C THR A 57 16.93 -13.40 2.32
N SER A 58 17.66 -12.76 1.43
CA SER A 58 17.18 -12.46 0.07
C SER A 58 16.70 -13.71 -0.68
N LYS A 59 17.28 -14.88 -0.38
CA LYS A 59 16.84 -16.15 -0.96
C LYS A 59 15.43 -16.53 -0.51
N GLN A 60 15.13 -16.45 0.79
CA GLN A 60 13.80 -16.73 1.36
C GLN A 60 12.75 -15.79 0.79
N ILE A 61 13.07 -14.50 0.72
CA ILE A 61 12.16 -13.47 0.13
C ILE A 61 11.90 -13.80 -1.34
N ARG A 62 12.94 -14.11 -2.11
CA ARG A 62 12.82 -14.45 -3.53
C ARG A 62 11.94 -15.69 -3.75
N GLU A 63 12.15 -16.75 -2.98
CA GLU A 63 11.34 -17.97 -3.07
C GLU A 63 9.85 -17.70 -2.81
N ARG A 64 9.54 -16.82 -1.85
CA ARG A 64 8.16 -16.37 -1.55
C ARG A 64 7.55 -15.58 -2.72
N VAL A 65 8.30 -14.64 -3.29
CA VAL A 65 7.87 -13.84 -4.43
C VAL A 65 7.66 -14.72 -5.68
N GLU A 66 8.60 -15.59 -6.01
CA GLU A 66 8.49 -16.49 -7.18
C GLU A 66 7.31 -17.45 -7.07
N ARG A 67 7.02 -17.94 -5.85
CA ARG A 67 5.83 -18.77 -5.61
C ARG A 67 4.55 -17.98 -5.90
N THR A 68 4.46 -16.74 -5.43
CA THR A 68 3.31 -15.86 -5.66
C THR A 68 3.15 -15.55 -7.15
N HIS A 69 4.24 -15.27 -7.86
CA HIS A 69 4.22 -15.09 -9.32
C HIS A 69 3.71 -16.33 -10.06
N ARG A 70 4.08 -17.54 -9.62
CA ARG A 70 3.55 -18.78 -10.20
C ARG A 70 2.04 -18.94 -10.00
N ILE A 71 1.51 -18.55 -8.83
CA ILE A 71 0.06 -18.53 -8.57
C ILE A 71 -0.63 -17.58 -9.56
N GLN A 72 -0.13 -16.36 -9.72
CA GLN A 72 -0.70 -15.36 -10.62
C GLN A 72 -0.66 -15.83 -12.08
N LYS A 73 0.49 -16.29 -12.57
CA LYS A 73 0.63 -16.82 -13.94
C LYS A 73 -0.30 -18.00 -14.20
N LYS A 74 -0.50 -18.89 -13.22
CA LYS A 74 -1.45 -20.01 -13.35
C LYS A 74 -2.89 -19.49 -13.43
N ARG A 75 -3.26 -18.48 -12.60
CA ARG A 75 -4.58 -17.86 -12.59
C ARG A 75 -4.90 -17.20 -13.93
N TYR A 76 -3.94 -16.47 -14.49
CA TYR A 76 -4.11 -15.67 -15.70
C TYR A 76 -3.69 -16.35 -17.00
N ARG A 77 -3.46 -17.67 -17.00
CA ARG A 77 -2.95 -18.42 -18.16
C ARG A 77 -3.77 -18.28 -19.45
N LYS A 78 -5.03 -17.84 -19.35
CA LYS A 78 -5.95 -17.64 -20.48
C LYS A 78 -6.14 -16.16 -20.85
N GLU A 79 -5.44 -15.27 -20.17
CA GLU A 79 -5.52 -13.84 -20.36
C GLU A 79 -4.25 -13.32 -21.06
N ASN A 80 -4.30 -12.08 -21.53
CA ASN A 80 -3.16 -11.41 -22.16
C ASN A 80 -2.24 -10.70 -21.15
N PHE A 81 -2.40 -10.97 -19.85
CA PHE A 81 -1.60 -10.46 -18.74
C PHE A 81 -1.23 -11.58 -17.79
N SER A 82 -0.23 -11.34 -16.93
CA SER A 82 0.34 -12.36 -16.05
C SER A 82 0.31 -12.01 -14.56
N TYR A 83 0.13 -10.75 -14.21
CA TYR A 83 0.27 -10.24 -12.84
C TYR A 83 -0.92 -9.41 -12.37
N ASN A 84 -1.12 -9.37 -11.05
CA ASN A 84 -2.18 -8.58 -10.43
C ASN A 84 -2.07 -7.07 -10.75
N SER A 85 -0.86 -6.57 -10.98
CA SER A 85 -0.62 -5.16 -11.35
C SER A 85 -1.29 -4.75 -12.68
N GLU A 86 -1.53 -5.72 -13.55
CA GLU A 86 -2.09 -5.53 -14.88
C GLU A 86 -3.62 -5.64 -14.92
N LEU A 87 -4.25 -5.99 -13.78
CA LEU A 87 -5.70 -6.15 -13.70
C LEU A 87 -6.44 -4.86 -14.05
N THR A 88 -7.30 -4.93 -15.05
CA THR A 88 -8.28 -3.89 -15.35
C THR A 88 -9.45 -3.95 -14.36
N PRO A 89 -10.25 -2.87 -14.18
CA PRO A 89 -11.45 -2.91 -13.34
C PRO A 89 -12.41 -4.06 -13.69
N GLN A 90 -12.47 -4.42 -14.96
CA GLN A 90 -13.30 -5.52 -15.45
C GLN A 90 -12.73 -6.89 -15.03
N ALA A 91 -11.42 -7.07 -15.14
CA ALA A 91 -10.73 -8.28 -14.71
C ALA A 91 -10.78 -8.43 -13.17
N MET A 92 -10.75 -7.34 -12.40
CA MET A 92 -10.88 -7.39 -10.94
C MET A 92 -12.21 -8.04 -10.51
N LYS A 93 -13.32 -7.74 -11.18
CA LYS A 93 -14.62 -8.36 -10.87
C LYS A 93 -14.57 -9.88 -11.00
N LYS A 94 -13.75 -10.39 -11.90
CA LYS A 94 -13.58 -11.84 -12.16
C LYS A 94 -12.60 -12.50 -11.19
N TYR A 95 -11.48 -11.84 -10.90
CA TYR A 95 -10.34 -12.46 -10.22
C TYR A 95 -10.11 -12.01 -8.78
N CYS A 96 -10.70 -10.89 -8.36
CA CYS A 96 -10.65 -10.41 -6.97
C CYS A 96 -11.93 -10.82 -6.24
N VAL A 97 -12.07 -12.13 -6.02
CA VAL A 97 -13.27 -12.67 -5.35
C VAL A 97 -13.28 -12.26 -3.88
N MET A 98 -14.41 -11.70 -3.45
CA MET A 98 -14.66 -11.22 -2.09
C MET A 98 -16.06 -11.66 -1.66
N GLY A 99 -16.24 -11.97 -0.38
CA GLY A 99 -17.54 -12.20 0.24
C GLY A 99 -18.34 -10.89 0.42
N THR A 100 -19.46 -10.98 1.09
CA THR A 100 -20.33 -9.82 1.37
C THR A 100 -19.67 -8.88 2.35
N ALA A 101 -19.11 -9.39 3.45
CA ALA A 101 -18.44 -8.61 4.49
C ALA A 101 -17.25 -7.80 3.94
N GLU A 102 -16.42 -8.43 3.09
CA GLU A 102 -15.29 -7.75 2.47
C GLU A 102 -15.71 -6.63 1.51
N LYS A 103 -16.82 -6.80 0.81
CA LYS A 103 -17.37 -5.76 -0.06
C LYS A 103 -17.95 -4.59 0.75
N GLU A 104 -18.66 -4.87 1.82
CA GLU A 104 -19.20 -3.86 2.74
C GLU A 104 -18.07 -3.07 3.40
N LEU A 105 -17.02 -3.75 3.88
CA LEU A 105 -15.82 -3.08 4.39
C LEU A 105 -15.19 -2.16 3.35
N LEU A 106 -15.03 -2.64 2.12
CA LEU A 106 -14.40 -1.87 1.05
C LEU A 106 -15.25 -0.64 0.66
N GLU A 107 -16.58 -0.80 0.64
CA GLU A 107 -17.54 0.29 0.40
C GLU A 107 -17.50 1.32 1.53
N PHE A 108 -17.52 0.87 2.77
CA PHE A 108 -17.35 1.73 3.94
C PHE A 108 -16.07 2.55 3.86
N LEU A 109 -14.93 1.91 3.63
CA LEU A 109 -13.63 2.59 3.50
C LEU A 109 -13.60 3.56 2.31
N PHE A 110 -14.26 3.22 1.20
CA PHE A 110 -14.35 4.09 0.03
C PHE A 110 -15.04 5.42 0.37
N HIS A 111 -16.13 5.37 1.12
CA HIS A 111 -16.89 6.57 1.53
C HIS A 111 -16.17 7.35 2.64
N GLU A 112 -15.73 6.67 3.69
CA GLU A 112 -15.05 7.31 4.83
C GLU A 112 -13.75 8.02 4.43
N GLU A 113 -12.99 7.41 3.53
CA GLU A 113 -11.72 7.98 3.09
C GLU A 113 -11.84 8.82 1.81
N GLN A 114 -13.04 9.05 1.31
CA GLN A 114 -13.30 9.79 0.05
C GLN A 114 -12.36 9.35 -1.08
N MET A 115 -12.26 8.04 -1.26
CA MET A 115 -11.29 7.45 -2.18
C MET A 115 -11.62 7.77 -3.63
N SER A 116 -10.59 8.04 -4.44
CA SER A 116 -10.73 8.01 -5.89
C SER A 116 -10.93 6.57 -6.39
N ALA A 117 -11.63 6.40 -7.51
CA ALA A 117 -11.78 5.08 -8.14
C ALA A 117 -10.42 4.42 -8.45
N ARG A 118 -9.40 5.23 -8.75
CA ARG A 118 -8.03 4.76 -8.98
C ARG A 118 -7.42 4.20 -7.70
N ARG A 119 -7.58 4.89 -6.57
CA ARG A 119 -7.12 4.45 -5.25
C ARG A 119 -7.79 3.14 -4.85
N LEU A 120 -9.11 3.03 -5.02
CA LEU A 120 -9.87 1.80 -4.79
C LEU A 120 -9.30 0.62 -5.59
N CYS A 121 -9.11 0.78 -6.89
CA CYS A 121 -8.55 -0.26 -7.76
C CYS A 121 -7.15 -0.71 -7.29
N ARG A 122 -6.32 0.20 -6.77
CA ARG A 122 -5.00 -0.14 -6.23
C ARG A 122 -5.10 -0.95 -4.95
N ILE A 123 -5.95 -0.54 -4.02
CA ILE A 123 -6.21 -1.29 -2.79
C ILE A 123 -6.62 -2.73 -3.13
N VAL A 124 -7.57 -2.91 -4.06
CA VAL A 124 -8.03 -4.25 -4.46
C VAL A 124 -6.90 -5.09 -5.08
N ARG A 125 -6.02 -4.50 -5.91
CA ARG A 125 -4.86 -5.21 -6.47
C ARG A 125 -3.86 -5.62 -5.40
N VAL A 126 -3.57 -4.73 -4.46
CA VAL A 126 -2.66 -5.00 -3.33
C VAL A 126 -3.26 -6.08 -2.44
N SER A 127 -4.55 -5.98 -2.08
CA SER A 127 -5.26 -7.01 -1.30
C SER A 127 -5.21 -8.38 -1.98
N ARG A 128 -5.39 -8.44 -3.33
CA ARG A 128 -5.25 -9.69 -4.07
C ARG A 128 -3.82 -10.23 -4.00
N THR A 129 -2.82 -9.37 -4.00
CA THR A 129 -1.42 -9.78 -3.92
C THR A 129 -1.06 -10.28 -2.53
N ILE A 130 -1.57 -9.66 -1.47
CA ILE A 130 -1.42 -10.11 -0.08
C ILE A 130 -2.08 -11.49 0.07
N ALA A 131 -3.31 -11.65 -0.41
CA ALA A 131 -4.00 -12.94 -0.41
C ALA A 131 -3.21 -14.04 -1.16
N ASP A 132 -2.56 -13.71 -2.28
CA ASP A 132 -1.69 -14.65 -3.01
C ASP A 132 -0.43 -15.03 -2.21
N LEU A 133 0.14 -14.09 -1.47
CA LEU A 133 1.27 -14.34 -0.56
C LEU A 133 0.87 -15.32 0.55
N GLU A 134 -0.35 -15.20 1.07
CA GLU A 134 -0.94 -16.10 2.07
C GLU A 134 -1.54 -17.38 1.50
N LYS A 135 -1.55 -17.55 0.17
CA LYS A 135 -2.16 -18.67 -0.56
C LYS A 135 -3.68 -18.76 -0.37
N SER A 136 -4.32 -17.64 -0.14
CA SER A 136 -5.79 -17.56 -0.05
C SER A 136 -6.41 -17.45 -1.44
N ASP A 137 -7.45 -18.22 -1.71
CA ASP A 137 -8.19 -18.15 -2.99
C ASP A 137 -9.06 -16.89 -3.08
N THR A 138 -9.54 -16.40 -1.94
CA THR A 138 -10.37 -15.19 -1.82
C THR A 138 -9.64 -14.07 -1.10
N ILE A 139 -10.08 -12.85 -1.34
CA ILE A 139 -9.63 -11.70 -0.56
C ILE A 139 -10.45 -11.68 0.74
N LEU A 140 -9.79 -11.57 1.89
CA LEU A 140 -10.38 -11.47 3.21
C LEU A 140 -10.27 -10.03 3.73
N GLU A 141 -11.03 -9.69 4.77
CA GLU A 141 -10.98 -8.37 5.44
C GLU A 141 -9.56 -8.00 5.92
N SER A 142 -8.79 -8.99 6.41
CA SER A 142 -7.39 -8.81 6.81
C SER A 142 -6.53 -8.28 5.67
N HIS A 143 -6.70 -8.83 4.46
CA HIS A 143 -5.95 -8.41 3.28
C HIS A 143 -6.29 -6.98 2.85
N ILE A 144 -7.58 -6.60 2.96
CA ILE A 144 -8.04 -5.24 2.66
C ILE A 144 -7.45 -4.26 3.70
N THR A 145 -7.56 -4.59 4.97
CA THR A 145 -7.05 -3.77 6.08
C THR A 145 -5.53 -3.55 5.95
N GLU A 146 -4.78 -4.59 5.62
CA GLU A 146 -3.33 -4.49 5.39
C GLU A 146 -3.03 -3.60 4.17
N ALA A 147 -3.75 -3.78 3.06
CA ALA A 147 -3.58 -2.97 1.86
C ALA A 147 -3.85 -1.47 2.12
N VAL A 148 -4.85 -1.16 2.92
CA VAL A 148 -5.18 0.22 3.32
C VAL A 148 -4.07 0.82 4.20
N ARG A 149 -3.47 0.03 5.10
CA ARG A 149 -2.35 0.51 5.94
C ARG A 149 -1.17 1.01 5.11
N PHE A 150 -0.89 0.41 3.96
CA PHE A 150 0.15 0.90 3.04
C PHE A 150 -0.19 2.27 2.41
N ARG A 151 -1.40 2.79 2.63
CA ARG A 151 -1.83 4.11 2.16
C ARG A 151 -2.06 5.12 3.29
N SER A 152 -1.87 4.72 4.55
CA SER A 152 -2.05 5.60 5.72
C SER A 152 -1.05 6.77 5.75
N VAL A 153 0.13 6.58 5.18
CA VAL A 153 1.19 7.59 5.09
C VAL A 153 0.74 8.80 4.28
N ASP A 154 -0.08 8.60 3.25
CA ASP A 154 -0.61 9.68 2.42
C ASP A 154 -1.46 10.62 3.26
N ARG A 155 -2.38 10.09 4.06
CA ARG A 155 -3.22 10.89 4.97
C ARG A 155 -2.38 11.61 6.00
N LYS A 156 -1.40 10.90 6.59
CA LYS A 156 -0.56 11.46 7.65
C LYS A 156 0.23 12.68 7.21
N TYR A 157 0.70 12.72 5.97
CA TYR A 157 1.62 13.77 5.50
C TYR A 157 1.02 14.71 4.44
N TRP A 158 0.04 14.24 3.66
CA TRP A 158 -0.59 15.01 2.58
C TRP A 158 -2.09 15.24 2.80
N GLY A 159 -2.70 14.68 3.87
CA GLY A 159 -4.10 14.93 4.20
C GLY A 159 -4.38 16.38 4.56
N VAL A 160 -5.58 16.85 4.26
CA VAL A 160 -6.00 18.25 4.42
C VAL A 160 -5.96 18.70 5.89
N GLU A 161 -6.11 17.79 6.85
CA GLU A 161 -6.19 18.09 8.28
C GLU A 161 -4.84 18.09 9.02
N THR A 162 -3.74 17.79 8.34
CA THR A 162 -2.50 17.41 9.04
C THR A 162 -1.51 18.55 9.28
N ILE A 163 -1.81 19.82 8.86
CA ILE A 163 -0.86 20.93 9.04
C ILE A 163 -1.58 22.21 9.44
#